data_84c0c6cf0823499bc26114f42faa4670
#
_entry.id   84c0c6cf0823499bc26114f42faa4670
#
_cell.length_a   1.000
_cell.length_b   1.000
_cell.length_c   1.000
_cell.angle_alpha   90.00
_cell.angle_beta   90.00
_cell.angle_gamma   90.00
#
_symmetry.space_group_name_H-M   'P 1'
#
loop_
_entity.id
_entity.type
_entity.pdbx_description
1 polymer ?
#
loop_
_entity_poly.entity_id
_entity_poly.type
_entity_poly.pdbx_seq_one_letter_code
_entity_poly.pdbx_strand_id
1 'polypeptide(L)'
;MKGWDQRFGGIERLVGLKAARCIQGAHACIIGIGGVGSWAAEALARSGIGQLSLIDMDDICITNTNRQIHATTESVGLSKVEVMKERILAFHPECQVEAHHRFFNESTASDGWLDGADVIIDAIDRASAKCLILKVAREKGIAAICTGAAGGRVDPFQIQTADLSQVHHDRLLQKVRKQLRATHGFPRSRSMGVSCVFSPETPRMPEPASDACHPDDPREVSGRLGCADGYGSITQVTGSFGFAAAALALRAIQVNDPSPLGRADEDLP
;
A
#
# COMPACT_ATOMS: atom_id res chain seq x y z
N MET A 1 -15.29 -20.91 -21.19
CA MET A 1 -14.77 -20.55 -19.85
C MET A 1 -14.28 -19.11 -19.94
N LYS A 2 -14.78 -18.29 -19.07
CA LYS A 2 -14.39 -16.88 -19.04
C LYS A 2 -13.00 -16.76 -18.45
N GLY A 3 -12.24 -15.76 -18.86
CA GLY A 3 -10.81 -15.62 -18.58
C GLY A 3 -10.40 -15.64 -17.12
N TRP A 4 -11.28 -15.22 -16.18
CA TRP A 4 -10.99 -15.21 -14.74
C TRP A 4 -10.73 -16.63 -14.20
N ASP A 5 -11.63 -17.60 -14.47
CA ASP A 5 -11.51 -18.97 -13.96
C ASP A 5 -10.24 -19.66 -14.47
N GLN A 6 -9.79 -19.35 -15.68
CA GLN A 6 -8.55 -19.87 -16.24
C GLN A 6 -7.31 -19.28 -15.56
N ARG A 7 -7.33 -17.95 -15.27
CA ARG A 7 -6.20 -17.26 -14.66
C ARG A 7 -6.09 -17.50 -13.17
N PHE A 8 -7.23 -17.52 -12.47
CA PHE A 8 -7.28 -17.48 -11.01
C PHE A 8 -7.89 -18.75 -10.36
N GLY A 9 -8.10 -19.82 -11.11
CA GLY A 9 -8.57 -21.10 -10.56
C GLY A 9 -7.63 -21.70 -9.49
N GLY A 10 -6.36 -21.28 -9.44
CA GLY A 10 -5.44 -21.60 -8.35
C GLY A 10 -5.85 -20.92 -7.04
N ILE A 11 -6.34 -19.69 -7.11
CA ILE A 11 -6.85 -18.96 -5.95
C ILE A 11 -8.12 -19.65 -5.43
N GLU A 12 -9.05 -19.99 -6.33
CA GLU A 12 -10.28 -20.70 -5.96
C GLU A 12 -10.00 -22.03 -5.23
N ARG A 13 -9.03 -22.81 -5.72
CA ARG A 13 -8.63 -24.07 -5.05
C ARG A 13 -8.01 -23.84 -3.66
N LEU A 14 -7.35 -22.71 -3.45
CA LEU A 14 -6.70 -22.37 -2.19
C LEU A 14 -7.69 -21.85 -1.14
N VAL A 15 -8.57 -20.91 -1.54
CA VAL A 15 -9.44 -20.19 -0.60
C VAL A 15 -10.90 -20.65 -0.65
N GLY A 16 -11.27 -21.50 -1.58
CA GLY A 16 -12.63 -21.96 -1.83
C GLY A 16 -13.43 -21.01 -2.74
N LEU A 17 -14.46 -21.56 -3.39
CA LEU A 17 -15.28 -20.84 -4.39
C LEU A 17 -15.89 -19.54 -3.84
N LYS A 18 -16.42 -19.59 -2.62
CA LYS A 18 -17.10 -18.44 -2.01
C LYS A 18 -16.13 -17.27 -1.81
N ALA A 19 -15.00 -17.50 -1.17
CA ALA A 19 -13.98 -16.46 -0.95
C ALA A 19 -13.40 -15.96 -2.28
N ALA A 20 -13.19 -16.84 -3.27
CA ALA A 20 -12.74 -16.45 -4.60
C ALA A 20 -13.73 -15.51 -5.30
N ARG A 21 -15.04 -15.75 -5.17
CA ARG A 21 -16.08 -14.87 -5.72
C ARG A 21 -16.17 -13.54 -4.98
N CYS A 22 -15.95 -13.50 -3.66
CA CYS A 22 -15.81 -12.24 -2.92
C CYS A 22 -14.64 -11.42 -3.44
N ILE A 23 -13.46 -12.03 -3.65
CA ILE A 23 -12.30 -11.35 -4.22
C ILE A 23 -12.59 -10.84 -5.64
N GLN A 24 -13.21 -11.66 -6.48
CA GLN A 24 -13.58 -11.31 -7.86
C GLN A 24 -14.56 -10.12 -7.91
N GLY A 25 -15.48 -10.01 -6.96
CA GLY A 25 -16.44 -8.90 -6.88
C GLY A 25 -15.95 -7.66 -6.16
N ALA A 26 -14.79 -7.74 -5.48
CA ALA A 26 -14.34 -6.69 -4.60
C ALA A 26 -13.66 -5.52 -5.32
N HIS A 27 -13.76 -4.35 -4.68
CA HIS A 27 -13.09 -3.12 -5.05
C HIS A 27 -12.06 -2.70 -3.98
N ALA A 28 -10.79 -2.60 -4.34
CA ALA A 28 -9.77 -2.04 -3.47
C ALA A 28 -9.25 -0.70 -4.01
N CYS A 29 -9.12 0.27 -3.11
CA CYS A 29 -8.52 1.55 -3.41
C CYS A 29 -7.10 1.62 -2.84
N ILE A 30 -6.09 1.95 -3.66
CA ILE A 30 -4.69 2.05 -3.23
C ILE A 30 -4.24 3.49 -3.39
N ILE A 31 -3.85 4.11 -2.28
CA ILE A 31 -3.41 5.50 -2.25
C ILE A 31 -1.91 5.54 -1.99
N GLY A 32 -1.17 6.03 -3.00
CA GLY A 32 0.29 5.95 -3.08
C GLY A 32 0.77 4.74 -3.87
N ILE A 33 1.18 4.94 -5.13
CA ILE A 33 1.69 3.89 -6.04
C ILE A 33 3.22 3.95 -6.10
N GLY A 34 3.82 4.04 -4.91
CA GLY A 34 5.26 4.03 -4.72
C GLY A 34 5.83 2.62 -4.48
N GLY A 35 6.91 2.55 -3.67
CA GLY A 35 7.61 1.29 -3.38
C GLY A 35 6.77 0.21 -2.70
N VAL A 36 5.75 0.59 -1.93
CA VAL A 36 4.85 -0.37 -1.25
C VAL A 36 3.57 -0.56 -2.07
N GLY A 37 2.91 0.55 -2.46
CA GLY A 37 1.61 0.47 -3.12
C GLY A 37 1.64 -0.19 -4.49
N SER A 38 2.72 -0.04 -5.26
CA SER A 38 2.85 -0.72 -6.56
C SER A 38 2.87 -2.25 -6.42
N TRP A 39 3.56 -2.78 -5.40
CA TRP A 39 3.58 -4.22 -5.11
C TRP A 39 2.25 -4.70 -4.51
N ALA A 40 1.57 -3.87 -3.71
CA ALA A 40 0.24 -4.19 -3.22
C ALA A 40 -0.78 -4.28 -4.37
N ALA A 41 -0.74 -3.35 -5.33
CA ALA A 41 -1.59 -3.36 -6.52
C ALA A 41 -1.33 -4.60 -7.39
N GLU A 42 -0.06 -4.92 -7.65
CA GLU A 42 0.33 -6.14 -8.38
C GLU A 42 -0.19 -7.40 -7.68
N ALA A 43 -0.03 -7.49 -6.36
CA ALA A 43 -0.45 -8.65 -5.57
C ALA A 43 -1.98 -8.83 -5.58
N LEU A 44 -2.74 -7.77 -5.39
CA LEU A 44 -4.21 -7.81 -5.45
C LEU A 44 -4.71 -8.20 -6.83
N ALA A 45 -4.15 -7.58 -7.89
CA ALA A 45 -4.52 -7.91 -9.26
C ALA A 45 -4.21 -9.38 -9.60
N ARG A 46 -3.05 -9.92 -9.15
CA ARG A 46 -2.69 -11.34 -9.30
C ARG A 46 -3.50 -12.28 -8.42
N SER A 47 -4.17 -11.75 -7.43
CA SER A 47 -5.15 -12.51 -6.62
C SER A 47 -6.56 -12.49 -7.22
N GLY A 48 -6.76 -11.89 -8.39
CA GLY A 48 -8.02 -11.90 -9.14
C GLY A 48 -9.06 -10.90 -8.62
N ILE A 49 -8.64 -9.81 -7.96
CA ILE A 49 -9.57 -8.75 -7.53
C ILE A 49 -10.26 -8.12 -8.74
N GLY A 50 -11.57 -7.82 -8.61
CA GLY A 50 -12.37 -7.34 -9.72
C GLY A 50 -12.16 -5.87 -10.06
N GLN A 51 -11.91 -5.03 -9.06
CA GLN A 51 -11.75 -3.59 -9.28
C GLN A 51 -10.62 -3.00 -8.43
N LEU A 52 -9.86 -2.09 -9.03
CA LEU A 52 -8.80 -1.32 -8.40
C LEU A 52 -8.92 0.16 -8.74
N SER A 53 -8.91 1.02 -7.72
CA SER A 53 -8.67 2.47 -7.88
C SER A 53 -7.27 2.81 -7.41
N LEU A 54 -6.45 3.36 -8.30
CA LEU A 54 -5.06 3.73 -8.05
C LEU A 54 -4.95 5.25 -7.97
N ILE A 55 -4.44 5.78 -6.86
CA ILE A 55 -4.33 7.23 -6.63
C ILE A 55 -2.88 7.58 -6.33
N ASP A 56 -2.26 8.36 -7.19
CA ASP A 56 -0.91 8.93 -7.02
C ASP A 56 -0.74 10.10 -8.00
N MET A 57 -0.05 11.17 -7.61
CA MET A 57 0.20 12.33 -8.45
C MET A 57 1.56 12.29 -9.13
N ASP A 58 2.45 11.39 -8.73
CA ASP A 58 3.82 11.38 -9.20
C ASP A 58 3.98 10.69 -10.56
N ASP A 59 5.01 11.15 -11.28
CA ASP A 59 5.58 10.43 -12.39
C ASP A 59 6.70 9.49 -11.93
N ILE A 60 7.06 8.55 -12.79
CA ILE A 60 8.13 7.58 -12.54
C ILE A 60 9.48 8.28 -12.71
N CYS A 61 10.33 8.18 -11.68
CA CYS A 61 11.71 8.63 -11.72
C CYS A 61 12.65 7.44 -11.86
N ILE A 62 13.79 7.62 -12.53
CA ILE A 62 14.83 6.60 -12.66
C ILE A 62 15.28 6.04 -11.29
N THR A 63 15.28 6.88 -10.24
CA THR A 63 15.62 6.49 -8.87
C THR A 63 14.58 5.57 -8.23
N ASN A 64 13.45 5.35 -8.87
CA ASN A 64 12.40 4.43 -8.37
C ASN A 64 12.68 2.96 -8.74
N THR A 65 13.60 2.70 -9.67
CA THR A 65 13.91 1.36 -10.21
C THR A 65 14.26 0.34 -9.12
N ASN A 66 14.88 0.78 -8.04
CA ASN A 66 15.32 -0.10 -6.95
C ASN A 66 14.19 -0.62 -6.05
N ARG A 67 12.92 -0.16 -6.24
CA ARG A 67 11.83 -0.51 -5.31
C ARG A 67 10.41 -0.46 -5.87
N GLN A 68 10.17 0.09 -7.06
CA GLN A 68 8.85 0.20 -7.67
C GLN A 68 8.75 -0.71 -8.90
N ILE A 69 7.79 -1.63 -8.91
CA ILE A 69 7.70 -2.68 -9.95
C ILE A 69 7.45 -2.12 -11.36
N HIS A 70 6.80 -0.97 -11.47
CA HIS A 70 6.47 -0.33 -12.74
C HIS A 70 7.59 0.60 -13.25
N ALA A 71 8.65 0.83 -12.45
CA ALA A 71 9.77 1.67 -12.83
C ALA A 71 10.77 0.90 -13.69
N THR A 72 10.65 1.07 -15.01
CA THR A 72 11.55 0.55 -16.05
C THR A 72 12.17 1.71 -16.81
N THR A 73 13.20 1.44 -17.63
CA THR A 73 13.82 2.47 -18.48
C THR A 73 12.79 3.15 -19.39
N GLU A 74 11.83 2.39 -19.91
CA GLU A 74 10.82 2.88 -20.85
C GLU A 74 9.72 3.69 -20.18
N SER A 75 9.48 3.47 -18.87
CA SER A 75 8.39 4.12 -18.14
C SER A 75 8.82 5.40 -17.40
N VAL A 76 10.11 5.75 -17.39
CA VAL A 76 10.60 6.99 -16.76
C VAL A 76 9.93 8.22 -17.38
N GLY A 77 9.38 9.09 -16.54
CA GLY A 77 8.63 10.28 -16.93
C GLY A 77 7.15 10.07 -17.20
N LEU A 78 6.65 8.82 -17.16
CA LEU A 78 5.23 8.52 -17.29
C LEU A 78 4.54 8.47 -15.92
N SER A 79 3.23 8.71 -15.90
CA SER A 79 2.42 8.64 -14.68
C SER A 79 2.45 7.26 -14.05
N LYS A 80 2.73 7.18 -12.73
CA LYS A 80 2.78 5.92 -11.98
C LYS A 80 1.46 5.14 -12.08
N VAL A 81 0.33 5.81 -11.96
CA VAL A 81 -0.98 5.16 -11.94
C VAL A 81 -1.36 4.63 -13.33
N GLU A 82 -1.02 5.34 -14.39
CA GLU A 82 -1.32 4.90 -15.76
C GLU A 82 -0.46 3.69 -16.13
N VAL A 83 0.85 3.74 -15.88
CA VAL A 83 1.75 2.60 -16.16
C VAL A 83 1.35 1.37 -15.34
N MET A 84 0.95 1.57 -14.07
CA MET A 84 0.49 0.45 -13.25
C MET A 84 -0.83 -0.14 -13.77
N LYS A 85 -1.76 0.69 -14.24
CA LYS A 85 -3.00 0.26 -14.91
C LYS A 85 -2.72 -0.59 -16.14
N GLU A 86 -1.88 -0.10 -17.05
CA GLU A 86 -1.49 -0.85 -18.25
C GLU A 86 -0.86 -2.20 -17.88
N ARG A 87 0.03 -2.19 -16.89
CA ARG A 87 0.67 -3.40 -16.38
C ARG A 87 -0.34 -4.42 -15.86
N ILE A 88 -1.32 -3.99 -15.05
CA ILE A 88 -2.36 -4.86 -14.50
C ILE A 88 -3.21 -5.44 -15.63
N LEU A 89 -3.67 -4.62 -16.57
CA LEU A 89 -4.51 -5.06 -17.67
C LEU A 89 -3.81 -6.04 -18.62
N ALA A 90 -2.48 -6.00 -18.69
CA ALA A 90 -1.70 -6.96 -19.50
C ALA A 90 -1.84 -8.41 -19.03
N PHE A 91 -2.06 -8.66 -17.72
CA PHE A 91 -2.25 -10.01 -17.18
C PHE A 91 -3.65 -10.27 -16.58
N HIS A 92 -4.40 -9.22 -16.27
CA HIS A 92 -5.78 -9.30 -15.77
C HIS A 92 -6.70 -8.36 -16.55
N PRO A 93 -6.99 -8.65 -17.84
CA PRO A 93 -7.74 -7.75 -18.71
C PRO A 93 -9.21 -7.55 -18.30
N GLU A 94 -9.75 -8.39 -17.41
CA GLU A 94 -11.11 -8.26 -16.88
C GLU A 94 -11.18 -7.37 -15.62
N CYS A 95 -10.03 -6.97 -15.05
CA CYS A 95 -9.99 -6.08 -13.90
C CYS A 95 -10.43 -4.66 -14.30
N GLN A 96 -11.34 -4.07 -13.54
CA GLN A 96 -11.69 -2.67 -13.70
C GLN A 96 -10.64 -1.82 -12.98
N VAL A 97 -9.80 -1.11 -13.73
CA VAL A 97 -8.74 -0.30 -13.15
C VAL A 97 -8.98 1.18 -13.44
N GLU A 98 -9.20 1.95 -12.39
CA GLU A 98 -9.29 3.41 -12.44
C GLU A 98 -7.96 4.02 -12.00
N ALA A 99 -7.40 4.91 -12.82
CA ALA A 99 -6.15 5.61 -12.55
C ALA A 99 -6.43 7.08 -12.29
N HIS A 100 -6.10 7.56 -11.08
CA HIS A 100 -6.30 8.93 -10.67
C HIS A 100 -4.93 9.61 -10.45
N HIS A 101 -4.42 10.30 -11.49
CA HIS A 101 -3.18 11.06 -11.42
C HIS A 101 -3.38 12.36 -10.64
N ARG A 102 -3.63 12.24 -9.32
CA ARG A 102 -3.96 13.34 -8.42
C ARG A 102 -3.51 13.06 -6.99
N PHE A 103 -3.33 14.11 -6.20
CA PHE A 103 -3.14 13.98 -4.75
C PHE A 103 -4.45 13.62 -4.05
N PHE A 104 -4.36 12.74 -3.07
CA PHE A 104 -5.42 12.56 -2.09
C PHE A 104 -5.26 13.63 -0.99
N ASN A 105 -6.18 14.59 -0.95
CA ASN A 105 -6.19 15.70 0.01
C ASN A 105 -7.65 16.09 0.37
N GLU A 106 -7.85 17.11 1.19
CA GLU A 106 -9.18 17.52 1.64
C GLU A 106 -10.13 17.90 0.49
N SER A 107 -9.60 18.51 -0.57
CA SER A 107 -10.42 18.92 -1.72
C SER A 107 -10.81 17.74 -2.63
N THR A 108 -9.99 16.69 -2.68
CA THR A 108 -10.22 15.52 -3.54
C THR A 108 -10.81 14.31 -2.79
N ALA A 109 -10.83 14.34 -1.46
CA ALA A 109 -11.38 13.26 -0.64
C ALA A 109 -12.91 13.03 -0.85
N SER A 110 -13.60 14.02 -1.42
CA SER A 110 -15.03 13.97 -1.77
C SER A 110 -15.30 13.62 -3.25
N ASP A 111 -14.28 13.42 -4.07
CA ASP A 111 -14.42 13.18 -5.53
C ASP A 111 -15.02 11.80 -5.88
N GLY A 112 -15.42 11.02 -4.88
CA GLY A 112 -16.08 9.72 -5.10
C GLY A 112 -15.12 8.54 -5.35
N TRP A 113 -13.80 8.73 -5.36
CA TRP A 113 -12.82 7.66 -5.65
C TRP A 113 -12.84 6.48 -4.68
N LEU A 114 -13.39 6.69 -3.49
CA LEU A 114 -13.54 5.67 -2.46
C LEU A 114 -14.96 5.08 -2.42
N ASP A 115 -15.86 5.54 -3.29
CA ASP A 115 -17.24 5.08 -3.27
C ASP A 115 -17.31 3.63 -3.77
N GLY A 116 -17.97 2.78 -2.99
CA GLY A 116 -18.05 1.36 -3.28
C GLY A 116 -16.76 0.56 -3.01
N ALA A 117 -15.71 1.18 -2.47
CA ALA A 117 -14.52 0.43 -2.06
C ALA A 117 -14.80 -0.45 -0.84
N ASP A 118 -14.40 -1.70 -0.90
CA ASP A 118 -14.45 -2.65 0.23
C ASP A 118 -13.26 -2.46 1.16
N VAL A 119 -12.12 -2.02 0.61
CA VAL A 119 -10.88 -1.83 1.37
C VAL A 119 -10.03 -0.71 0.79
N ILE A 120 -9.35 0.03 1.68
CA ILE A 120 -8.35 1.04 1.32
C ILE A 120 -6.98 0.57 1.79
N ILE A 121 -5.96 0.66 0.92
CA ILE A 121 -4.55 0.55 1.27
C ILE A 121 -3.92 1.94 1.21
N ASP A 122 -3.50 2.43 2.37
CA ASP A 122 -2.76 3.67 2.52
C ASP A 122 -1.26 3.38 2.50
N ALA A 123 -0.62 3.66 1.37
CA ALA A 123 0.81 3.44 1.12
C ALA A 123 1.61 4.75 0.94
N ILE A 124 1.09 5.88 1.42
CA ILE A 124 1.81 7.15 1.42
C ILE A 124 2.78 7.26 2.61
N ASP A 125 3.73 8.18 2.53
CA ASP A 125 4.76 8.40 3.55
C ASP A 125 4.51 9.65 4.44
N ARG A 126 3.44 10.42 4.18
CA ARG A 126 3.12 11.67 4.88
C ARG A 126 2.02 11.48 5.94
N ALA A 127 2.36 11.71 7.21
CA ALA A 127 1.47 11.46 8.34
C ALA A 127 0.13 12.22 8.26
N SER A 128 0.11 13.48 7.81
CA SER A 128 -1.13 14.26 7.69
C SER A 128 -2.10 13.66 6.66
N ALA A 129 -1.58 13.22 5.51
CA ALA A 129 -2.38 12.59 4.48
C ALA A 129 -2.91 11.22 4.95
N LYS A 130 -2.08 10.41 5.66
CA LYS A 130 -2.54 9.18 6.30
C LYS A 130 -3.69 9.42 7.28
N CYS A 131 -3.60 10.46 8.10
CA CYS A 131 -4.68 10.80 9.03
C CYS A 131 -5.98 11.15 8.31
N LEU A 132 -5.91 11.87 7.19
CA LEU A 132 -7.07 12.18 6.36
C LEU A 132 -7.69 10.91 5.76
N ILE A 133 -6.87 10.03 5.16
CA ILE A 133 -7.34 8.76 4.58
C ILE A 133 -8.06 7.92 5.64
N LEU A 134 -7.43 7.72 6.80
CA LEU A 134 -7.97 6.90 7.88
C LEU A 134 -9.23 7.51 8.50
N LYS A 135 -9.31 8.84 8.57
CA LYS A 135 -10.53 9.55 8.97
C LYS A 135 -11.67 9.26 8.00
N VAL A 136 -11.43 9.46 6.70
CA VAL A 136 -12.44 9.26 5.65
C VAL A 136 -12.88 7.78 5.58
N ALA A 137 -11.92 6.85 5.64
CA ALA A 137 -12.22 5.41 5.68
C ALA A 137 -13.17 5.07 6.84
N ARG A 138 -12.88 5.58 8.04
CA ARG A 138 -13.75 5.38 9.22
C ARG A 138 -15.14 5.98 9.05
N GLU A 139 -15.22 7.19 8.50
CA GLU A 139 -16.51 7.89 8.26
C GLU A 139 -17.38 7.14 7.25
N LYS A 140 -16.75 6.52 6.24
CA LYS A 140 -17.42 5.71 5.21
C LYS A 140 -17.63 4.24 5.63
N GLY A 141 -17.07 3.80 6.76
CA GLY A 141 -17.13 2.40 7.21
C GLY A 141 -16.29 1.43 6.35
N ILE A 142 -15.28 1.94 5.63
CA ILE A 142 -14.41 1.16 4.76
C ILE A 142 -13.23 0.60 5.57
N ALA A 143 -12.90 -0.67 5.38
CA ALA A 143 -11.73 -1.28 5.99
C ALA A 143 -10.44 -0.58 5.53
N ALA A 144 -9.54 -0.24 6.47
CA ALA A 144 -8.31 0.48 6.15
C ALA A 144 -7.06 -0.30 6.55
N ILE A 145 -6.15 -0.46 5.60
CA ILE A 145 -4.81 -1.01 5.79
C ILE A 145 -3.82 0.15 5.68
N CYS A 146 -3.04 0.39 6.74
CA CYS A 146 -2.09 1.49 6.78
C CYS A 146 -0.66 0.96 6.82
N THR A 147 0.21 1.40 5.93
CA THR A 147 1.60 0.97 5.92
C THR A 147 2.51 1.94 6.66
N GLY A 148 3.44 1.41 7.42
CA GLY A 148 4.51 2.17 8.07
C GLY A 148 5.60 2.60 7.09
N ALA A 149 6.68 3.15 7.64
CA ALA A 149 7.84 3.54 6.86
C ALA A 149 8.65 2.29 6.45
N ALA A 150 8.85 2.07 5.15
CA ALA A 150 9.70 0.99 4.63
C ALA A 150 11.15 1.43 4.39
N GLY A 151 11.42 2.74 4.30
CA GLY A 151 12.75 3.28 4.08
C GLY A 151 13.71 3.05 5.26
N GLY A 152 15.00 2.90 4.96
CA GLY A 152 16.06 2.66 5.93
C GLY A 152 16.12 1.23 6.48
N ARG A 153 15.27 0.33 6.03
CA ARG A 153 15.17 -1.07 6.48
C ARG A 153 15.72 -2.03 5.44
N VAL A 154 16.29 -3.13 5.89
CA VAL A 154 16.93 -4.12 5.01
C VAL A 154 16.45 -5.55 5.26
N ASP A 155 15.84 -5.81 6.41
CA ASP A 155 15.39 -7.15 6.81
C ASP A 155 13.87 -7.32 6.61
N PRO A 156 13.43 -8.00 5.54
CA PRO A 156 12.02 -8.26 5.29
C PRO A 156 11.39 -9.22 6.31
N PHE A 157 12.18 -10.01 7.02
CA PHE A 157 11.67 -10.98 8.01
C PHE A 157 11.23 -10.33 9.32
N GLN A 158 11.57 -9.06 9.56
CA GLN A 158 11.08 -8.31 10.71
C GLN A 158 9.73 -7.60 10.46
N ILE A 159 9.13 -7.77 9.29
CA ILE A 159 7.84 -7.18 8.98
C ILE A 159 6.75 -7.83 9.83
N GLN A 160 5.92 -6.99 10.45
CA GLN A 160 4.84 -7.37 11.34
C GLN A 160 3.53 -6.70 10.94
N THR A 161 2.43 -7.30 11.40
CA THR A 161 1.10 -6.72 11.26
C THR A 161 0.46 -6.56 12.65
N ALA A 162 -0.18 -5.42 12.90
CA ALA A 162 -0.91 -5.16 14.14
C ALA A 162 -1.95 -4.06 13.93
N ASP A 163 -2.89 -3.93 14.88
CA ASP A 163 -3.71 -2.71 14.97
C ASP A 163 -2.83 -1.50 15.26
N LEU A 164 -3.18 -0.34 14.70
CA LEU A 164 -2.43 0.92 14.88
C LEU A 164 -2.18 1.27 16.37
N SER A 165 -3.07 0.84 17.27
CA SER A 165 -2.91 1.05 18.71
C SER A 165 -1.70 0.33 19.30
N GLN A 166 -1.26 -0.78 18.68
CA GLN A 166 -0.20 -1.67 19.15
C GLN A 166 1.12 -1.50 18.40
N VAL A 167 1.13 -0.76 17.29
CA VAL A 167 2.35 -0.51 16.51
C VAL A 167 3.44 0.13 17.39
N HIS A 168 4.65 -0.37 17.27
CA HIS A 168 5.84 0.11 17.99
C HIS A 168 7.03 0.28 17.03
N HIS A 169 8.04 1.05 17.45
CA HIS A 169 9.28 1.33 16.70
C HIS A 169 9.12 1.91 15.27
N ASP A 170 7.91 2.28 14.86
CA ASP A 170 7.65 3.00 13.62
C ASP A 170 7.25 4.45 13.91
N ARG A 171 8.17 5.39 13.64
CA ARG A 171 7.97 6.82 13.94
C ARG A 171 6.83 7.43 13.14
N LEU A 172 6.60 6.99 11.89
CA LEU A 172 5.52 7.49 11.04
C LEU A 172 4.16 7.10 11.63
N LEU A 173 3.96 5.82 11.92
CA LEU A 173 2.69 5.32 12.48
C LEU A 173 2.46 5.82 13.92
N GLN A 174 3.51 6.01 14.72
CA GLN A 174 3.37 6.65 16.03
C GLN A 174 2.85 8.10 15.92
N LYS A 175 3.35 8.86 14.93
CA LYS A 175 2.87 10.22 14.64
C LYS A 175 1.42 10.21 14.18
N VAL A 176 1.05 9.31 13.27
CA VAL A 176 -0.33 9.11 12.79
C VAL A 176 -1.26 8.77 13.96
N ARG A 177 -0.91 7.77 14.78
CA ARG A 177 -1.68 7.39 15.96
C ARG A 177 -1.91 8.56 16.92
N LYS A 178 -0.87 9.33 17.23
CA LYS A 178 -0.96 10.49 18.11
C LYS A 178 -1.92 11.54 17.53
N GLN A 179 -1.80 11.85 16.26
CA GLN A 179 -2.63 12.85 15.58
C GLN A 179 -4.10 12.40 15.51
N LEU A 180 -4.39 11.17 15.09
CA LEU A 180 -5.75 10.63 15.02
C LEU A 180 -6.46 10.66 16.39
N ARG A 181 -5.74 10.36 17.47
CA ARG A 181 -6.28 10.46 18.83
C ARG A 181 -6.50 11.90 19.30
N ALA A 182 -5.68 12.83 18.84
CA ALA A 182 -5.78 14.22 19.24
C ALA A 182 -6.89 14.97 18.49
N THR A 183 -7.06 14.72 17.18
CA THR A 183 -7.86 15.56 16.29
C THR A 183 -9.06 14.87 15.65
N HIS A 184 -9.09 13.54 15.63
CA HIS A 184 -10.14 12.76 14.90
C HIS A 184 -10.91 11.78 15.80
N GLY A 185 -10.80 11.87 17.12
CA GLY A 185 -11.59 11.07 18.06
C GLY A 185 -11.36 9.56 17.98
N PHE A 186 -10.18 9.11 17.56
CA PHE A 186 -9.83 7.69 17.59
C PHE A 186 -9.60 7.20 19.02
N PRO A 187 -9.90 5.91 19.34
CA PRO A 187 -9.84 5.37 20.68
C PRO A 187 -8.43 5.45 21.30
N ARG A 188 -8.35 5.67 22.64
CA ARG A 188 -7.09 5.69 23.39
C ARG A 188 -6.76 4.37 24.07
N SER A 189 -7.77 3.67 24.57
CA SER A 189 -7.63 2.49 25.46
C SER A 189 -8.05 1.17 24.80
N ARG A 190 -8.49 1.18 23.55
CA ARG A 190 -8.90 -0.01 22.80
C ARG A 190 -8.31 0.01 21.38
N SER A 191 -8.54 -1.06 20.61
CA SER A 191 -8.20 -1.12 19.17
C SER A 191 -8.72 0.11 18.43
N MET A 192 -7.92 0.61 17.50
CA MET A 192 -8.27 1.72 16.62
C MET A 192 -9.02 1.25 15.37
N GLY A 193 -9.08 -0.07 15.11
CA GLY A 193 -9.74 -0.65 13.94
C GLY A 193 -8.97 -0.39 12.64
N VAL A 194 -7.67 -0.11 12.72
CA VAL A 194 -6.80 0.14 11.57
C VAL A 194 -5.70 -0.92 11.55
N SER A 195 -5.74 -1.81 10.57
CA SER A 195 -4.69 -2.82 10.38
C SER A 195 -3.45 -2.17 9.79
N CYS A 196 -2.30 -2.42 10.39
CA CYS A 196 -1.02 -1.85 9.94
C CYS A 196 -0.03 -2.92 9.53
N VAL A 197 0.78 -2.59 8.51
CA VAL A 197 2.02 -3.29 8.17
C VAL A 197 3.18 -2.39 8.58
N PHE A 198 4.12 -2.89 9.38
CA PHE A 198 5.26 -2.13 9.87
C PHE A 198 6.47 -3.04 10.13
N SER A 199 7.64 -2.44 10.33
CA SER A 199 8.82 -3.15 10.80
C SER A 199 9.38 -2.47 12.04
N PRO A 200 9.68 -3.22 13.11
CA PRO A 200 10.35 -2.68 14.30
C PRO A 200 11.85 -2.46 14.08
N GLU A 201 12.41 -2.86 12.93
CA GLU A 201 13.82 -2.64 12.60
C GLU A 201 14.17 -1.15 12.72
N THR A 202 15.28 -0.84 13.36
CA THR A 202 15.79 0.53 13.44
C THR A 202 16.24 0.99 12.06
N PRO A 203 15.69 2.10 11.52
CA PRO A 203 16.10 2.58 10.21
C PRO A 203 17.60 2.93 10.19
N ARG A 204 18.30 2.47 9.15
CA ARG A 204 19.68 2.87 8.88
C ARG A 204 19.68 4.27 8.30
N MET A 205 20.49 5.13 8.92
CA MET A 205 20.72 6.47 8.38
C MET A 205 21.66 6.38 7.16
N PRO A 206 21.46 7.22 6.13
CA PRO A 206 22.45 7.37 5.08
C PRO A 206 23.81 7.75 5.71
N GLU A 207 24.88 7.14 5.23
CA GLU A 207 26.22 7.62 5.59
C GLU A 207 26.37 9.05 5.07
N PRO A 208 27.00 9.96 5.86
CA PRO A 208 27.35 11.28 5.34
C PRO A 208 28.14 11.08 4.05
N ALA A 209 27.81 11.86 3.00
CA ALA A 209 28.61 11.84 1.78
C ALA A 209 30.07 12.10 2.20
N SER A 210 30.97 11.13 1.96
CA SER A 210 32.39 11.36 2.12
C SER A 210 32.76 12.57 1.26
N ASP A 211 33.67 13.43 1.72
CA ASP A 211 34.09 14.71 1.13
C ASP A 211 34.58 14.67 -0.34
N ALA A 212 34.19 13.69 -1.09
CA ALA A 212 34.42 13.52 -2.52
C ALA A 212 33.25 14.06 -3.37
N CYS A 213 32.55 15.11 -2.91
CA CYS A 213 31.63 15.85 -3.75
C CYS A 213 32.40 16.67 -4.75
N HIS A 214 32.32 16.32 -6.05
CA HIS A 214 32.78 17.16 -7.15
C HIS A 214 32.06 18.53 -7.06
N PRO A 215 32.78 19.66 -7.29
CA PRO A 215 32.19 21.01 -7.24
C PRO A 215 31.03 21.26 -8.22
N ASP A 216 30.78 20.35 -9.16
CA ASP A 216 29.72 20.44 -10.15
C ASP A 216 28.54 19.50 -9.89
N ASP A 217 28.33 19.02 -8.64
CA ASP A 217 27.20 18.15 -8.30
C ASP A 217 25.90 18.96 -8.24
N PRO A 218 24.93 18.71 -9.15
CA PRO A 218 23.67 19.47 -9.21
C PRO A 218 22.78 19.35 -7.96
N ARG A 219 23.21 18.58 -6.93
CA ARG A 219 22.49 18.42 -5.66
C ARG A 219 22.50 19.66 -4.77
N GLU A 220 23.42 20.63 -4.99
CA GLU A 220 23.52 21.86 -4.18
C GLU A 220 22.55 22.98 -4.60
N VAL A 221 21.81 22.86 -5.71
CA VAL A 221 21.08 24.00 -6.31
C VAL A 221 19.60 24.06 -5.94
N SER A 222 19.03 23.08 -5.28
CA SER A 222 17.62 23.13 -4.90
C SER A 222 17.42 22.88 -3.40
N GLY A 223 17.08 23.91 -2.64
CA GLY A 223 16.61 23.81 -1.25
C GLY A 223 15.27 23.05 -1.09
N ARG A 224 14.96 22.14 -2.01
CA ARG A 224 13.93 21.12 -1.92
C ARG A 224 14.63 19.80 -1.67
N LEU A 225 14.22 19.07 -0.61
CA LEU A 225 14.57 17.68 -0.38
C LEU A 225 14.34 16.91 -1.68
N GLY A 226 15.40 16.65 -2.43
CA GLY A 226 15.37 15.87 -3.66
C GLY A 226 15.09 14.40 -3.33
N CYS A 227 14.70 13.59 -4.31
CA CYS A 227 14.55 12.13 -4.15
C CYS A 227 15.81 11.42 -3.61
N ALA A 228 16.96 12.11 -3.58
CA ALA A 228 18.26 11.62 -3.10
C ALA A 228 18.47 11.80 -1.58
N ASP A 229 17.72 12.69 -0.91
CA ASP A 229 17.99 13.07 0.49
C ASP A 229 17.22 12.22 1.52
N GLY A 230 16.50 11.19 1.07
CA GLY A 230 15.72 10.29 1.92
C GLY A 230 16.50 9.08 2.43
N TYR A 231 15.87 8.32 3.33
CA TYR A 231 16.36 6.98 3.68
C TYR A 231 16.50 6.12 2.40
N GLY A 232 17.56 5.34 2.30
CA GLY A 232 17.68 4.31 1.28
C GLY A 232 16.51 3.31 1.39
N SER A 233 16.21 2.63 0.29
CA SER A 233 15.17 1.60 0.26
C SER A 233 15.60 0.46 -0.67
N ILE A 234 14.99 -0.70 -0.47
CA ILE A 234 15.34 -1.93 -1.19
C ILE A 234 14.07 -2.74 -1.46
N THR A 235 14.01 -3.35 -2.65
CA THR A 235 12.82 -4.02 -3.17
C THR A 235 12.27 -5.10 -2.24
N GLN A 236 13.12 -5.94 -1.65
CA GLN A 236 12.67 -7.02 -0.78
C GLN A 236 11.92 -6.52 0.46
N VAL A 237 12.23 -5.34 0.97
CA VAL A 237 11.48 -4.75 2.08
C VAL A 237 10.18 -4.11 1.59
N THR A 238 10.26 -3.24 0.59
CA THR A 238 9.07 -2.54 0.08
C THR A 238 8.07 -3.49 -0.55
N GLY A 239 8.54 -4.51 -1.28
CA GLY A 239 7.70 -5.57 -1.84
C GLY A 239 7.00 -6.40 -0.77
N SER A 240 7.74 -6.81 0.28
CA SER A 240 7.15 -7.57 1.38
C SER A 240 6.11 -6.76 2.16
N PHE A 241 6.32 -5.44 2.35
CA PHE A 241 5.27 -4.55 2.86
C PHE A 241 4.04 -4.55 1.96
N GLY A 242 4.22 -4.45 0.64
CA GLY A 242 3.14 -4.47 -0.34
C GLY A 242 2.36 -5.79 -0.31
N PHE A 243 3.04 -6.93 -0.28
CA PHE A 243 2.42 -8.25 -0.18
C PHE A 243 1.68 -8.45 1.14
N ALA A 244 2.25 -8.01 2.27
CA ALA A 244 1.57 -8.05 3.56
C ALA A 244 0.32 -7.16 3.59
N ALA A 245 0.38 -5.96 3.00
CA ALA A 245 -0.78 -5.08 2.87
C ALA A 245 -1.88 -5.70 2.01
N ALA A 246 -1.53 -6.31 0.87
CA ALA A 246 -2.47 -7.04 0.03
C ALA A 246 -3.11 -8.23 0.77
N ALA A 247 -2.33 -8.99 1.54
CA ALA A 247 -2.85 -10.09 2.34
C ALA A 247 -3.86 -9.62 3.40
N LEU A 248 -3.59 -8.49 4.08
CA LEU A 248 -4.54 -7.90 5.02
C LEU A 248 -5.81 -7.40 4.30
N ALA A 249 -5.67 -6.80 3.12
CA ALA A 249 -6.81 -6.36 2.32
C ALA A 249 -7.69 -7.54 1.88
N LEU A 250 -7.10 -8.63 1.39
CA LEU A 250 -7.85 -9.84 1.02
C LEU A 250 -8.57 -10.46 2.23
N ARG A 251 -7.96 -10.44 3.41
CA ARG A 251 -8.63 -10.87 4.65
C ARG A 251 -9.81 -9.98 5.00
N ALA A 252 -9.67 -8.65 4.89
CA ALA A 252 -10.76 -7.72 5.17
C ALA A 252 -11.95 -7.91 4.23
N ILE A 253 -11.71 -8.14 2.94
CA ILE A 253 -12.73 -8.46 1.94
C ILE A 253 -13.49 -9.73 2.30
N GLN A 254 -12.80 -10.76 2.80
CA GLN A 254 -13.39 -12.05 3.14
C GLN A 254 -14.14 -12.06 4.48
N VAL A 255 -13.77 -11.19 5.44
CA VAL A 255 -14.45 -11.07 6.74
C VAL A 255 -15.82 -10.43 6.61
N ASN A 256 -16.06 -9.64 5.58
CA ASN A 256 -17.40 -9.15 5.24
C ASN A 256 -18.33 -10.29 4.77
N ASP A 257 -17.79 -11.51 4.57
CA ASP A 257 -18.51 -12.76 4.41
C ASP A 257 -18.10 -13.73 5.55
N PRO A 258 -19.03 -14.18 6.41
CA PRO A 258 -18.73 -14.99 7.60
C PRO A 258 -18.36 -16.45 7.29
N SER A 259 -17.47 -16.72 6.35
CA SER A 259 -16.93 -18.06 6.05
C SER A 259 -15.41 -18.13 6.29
N PRO A 260 -14.87 -19.23 6.82
CA PRO A 260 -13.66 -19.21 7.64
C PRO A 260 -12.36 -19.38 6.84
N LEU A 261 -11.55 -18.31 6.73
CA LEU A 261 -10.09 -18.44 6.69
C LEU A 261 -9.46 -18.21 8.08
N GLY A 262 -10.26 -18.29 9.13
CA GLY A 262 -9.87 -17.97 10.50
C GLY A 262 -9.81 -19.14 11.48
N ARG A 263 -9.85 -20.39 11.02
CA ARG A 263 -9.67 -21.56 11.90
C ARG A 263 -8.85 -22.62 11.18
N ALA A 264 -7.58 -22.41 11.08
CA ALA A 264 -6.61 -23.44 10.78
C ALA A 264 -5.71 -23.65 12.00
N ASP A 265 -6.27 -23.96 13.18
CA ASP A 265 -5.46 -24.32 14.37
C ASP A 265 -6.26 -25.09 15.43
N GLU A 266 -7.25 -25.92 15.08
CA GLU A 266 -7.86 -26.78 16.12
C GLU A 266 -8.05 -28.24 15.73
N ASP A 267 -7.65 -28.71 14.54
CA ASP A 267 -7.72 -30.15 14.24
C ASP A 267 -6.57 -30.60 13.34
N LEU A 268 -5.38 -30.72 13.90
CA LEU A 268 -4.37 -31.67 13.44
C LEU A 268 -4.19 -32.75 14.50
N PRO A 269 -4.37 -34.05 14.12
CA PRO A 269 -4.22 -35.17 15.02
C PRO A 269 -2.79 -35.37 15.49
#